data_edde852b8814efc3a81b4c8e92a92832
#
_entry.id   edde852b8814efc3a81b4c8e92a92832
#
_cell.length_a   1.000
_cell.length_b   1.000
_cell.length_c   1.000
_cell.angle_alpha   90.00
_cell.angle_beta   90.00
_cell.angle_gamma   90.00
#
_symmetry.space_group_name_H-M   'P 1'
#
loop_
_entity.id
_entity.type
_entity.pdbx_description
1 polymer ?
#
loop_
_entity_poly.entity_id
_entity_poly.type
_entity_poly.pdbx_seq_one_letter_code
_entity_poly.pdbx_strand_id
1 'polypeptide(L)'
;MSLPLPHAHPGLTIGDLAKAAGVNVETIRFYQRKELMPEPERPQGSIRRYDQNDLSRLHFIKTAKRLGFSLDETAQLLQLDDGASCAQARTHAESKLAEVQLKLADLHRMEAVLSELIDLCGSGRGKVRCPLIAAMVRQSPPLQI
;
A
#
# COMPACT_ATOMS: atom_id res chain seq x y z
N MET A 1 34.89 -32.49 7.57
CA MET A 1 33.79 -32.54 6.58
C MET A 1 33.21 -31.18 6.45
N SER A 2 33.57 -30.46 5.42
CA SER A 2 32.88 -29.21 5.10
C SER A 2 31.52 -29.59 4.56
N LEU A 3 30.49 -29.15 5.25
CA LEU A 3 29.15 -29.14 4.72
C LEU A 3 29.21 -28.38 3.38
N PRO A 4 28.64 -28.92 2.31
CA PRO A 4 28.54 -28.13 1.11
C PRO A 4 27.79 -26.86 1.50
N LEU A 5 28.45 -25.75 1.30
CA LEU A 5 27.76 -24.45 1.34
C LEU A 5 26.50 -24.64 0.53
N PRO A 6 25.34 -24.22 1.08
CA PRO A 6 24.14 -24.24 0.27
C PRO A 6 24.53 -23.57 -1.02
N HIS A 7 24.39 -24.30 -2.10
CA HIS A 7 24.64 -23.76 -3.41
C HIS A 7 24.01 -22.39 -3.43
N ALA A 8 24.84 -21.38 -3.54
CA ALA A 8 24.34 -20.04 -3.71
C ALA A 8 23.32 -20.15 -4.83
N HIS A 9 22.05 -20.13 -4.48
CA HIS A 9 21.03 -20.09 -5.49
C HIS A 9 21.43 -18.95 -6.43
N PRO A 10 21.58 -19.23 -7.74
CA PRO A 10 21.80 -18.14 -8.66
C PRO A 10 20.66 -17.15 -8.40
N GLY A 11 20.98 -16.00 -7.86
CA GLY A 11 19.97 -15.05 -7.40
C GLY A 11 18.92 -14.84 -8.46
N LEU A 12 17.78 -14.30 -8.04
CA LEU A 12 16.68 -14.00 -8.93
C LEU A 12 17.06 -12.87 -9.88
N THR A 13 16.62 -12.95 -11.13
CA THR A 13 16.64 -11.79 -12.01
C THR A 13 15.58 -10.81 -11.56
N ILE A 14 15.62 -9.56 -12.05
CA ILE A 14 14.57 -8.59 -11.75
C ILE A 14 13.20 -9.08 -12.20
N GLY A 15 13.13 -9.77 -13.33
CA GLY A 15 11.90 -10.37 -13.83
C GLY A 15 11.36 -11.46 -12.91
N ASP A 16 12.25 -12.32 -12.40
CA ASP A 16 11.90 -13.38 -11.46
C ASP A 16 11.42 -12.78 -10.12
N LEU A 17 12.10 -11.74 -9.65
CA LEU A 17 11.74 -11.04 -8.43
C LEU A 17 10.35 -10.41 -8.57
N ALA A 18 10.09 -9.75 -9.68
CA ALA A 18 8.80 -9.13 -9.98
C ALA A 18 7.68 -10.17 -9.97
N LYS A 19 7.92 -11.30 -10.61
CA LYS A 19 6.97 -12.40 -10.67
C LYS A 19 6.69 -13.00 -9.29
N ALA A 20 7.74 -13.23 -8.51
CA ALA A 20 7.62 -13.78 -7.16
C ALA A 20 6.85 -12.84 -6.22
N ALA A 21 7.02 -11.54 -6.37
CA ALA A 21 6.35 -10.54 -5.55
C ALA A 21 4.98 -10.12 -6.09
N GLY A 22 4.63 -10.53 -7.29
CA GLY A 22 3.36 -10.13 -7.91
C GLY A 22 3.30 -8.66 -8.30
N VAL A 23 4.42 -8.10 -8.74
CA VAL A 23 4.53 -6.72 -9.24
C VAL A 23 5.18 -6.74 -10.61
N ASN A 24 5.18 -5.62 -11.31
CA ASN A 24 5.92 -5.51 -12.56
C ASN A 24 7.33 -4.96 -12.32
N VAL A 25 8.20 -5.13 -13.31
CA VAL A 25 9.60 -4.71 -13.24
C VAL A 25 9.71 -3.20 -13.02
N GLU A 26 8.85 -2.43 -13.64
CA GLU A 26 8.85 -0.96 -13.49
C GLU A 26 8.58 -0.54 -12.06
N THR A 27 7.74 -1.27 -11.34
CA THR A 27 7.47 -1.02 -9.92
C THR A 27 8.75 -1.18 -9.10
N ILE A 28 9.53 -2.24 -9.37
CA ILE A 28 10.81 -2.46 -8.67
C ILE A 28 11.78 -1.33 -8.98
N ARG A 29 11.89 -0.94 -10.25
CA ARG A 29 12.76 0.15 -10.66
C ARG A 29 12.35 1.48 -10.03
N PHE A 30 11.05 1.72 -9.91
CA PHE A 30 10.53 2.88 -9.21
C PHE A 30 10.97 2.89 -7.75
N TYR A 31 10.87 1.75 -7.05
CA TYR A 31 11.32 1.64 -5.67
C TYR A 31 12.83 1.79 -5.53
N GLN A 32 13.60 1.35 -6.51
CA GLN A 32 15.06 1.56 -6.55
C GLN A 32 15.38 3.06 -6.67
N ARG A 33 14.67 3.77 -7.54
CA ARG A 33 14.84 5.23 -7.68
C ARG A 33 14.47 5.98 -6.40
N LYS A 34 13.52 5.45 -5.63
CA LYS A 34 13.10 6.01 -4.34
C LYS A 34 13.94 5.51 -3.17
N GLU A 35 14.97 4.75 -3.44
CA GLU A 35 15.88 4.17 -2.43
C GLU A 35 15.17 3.26 -1.43
N LEU A 36 14.03 2.72 -1.79
CA LEU A 36 13.31 1.72 -0.99
C LEU A 36 13.82 0.30 -1.25
N MET A 37 14.31 0.05 -2.46
CA MET A 37 14.88 -1.22 -2.86
C MET A 37 16.33 -1.02 -3.26
N PRO A 38 17.21 -1.97 -2.90
CA PRO A 38 18.59 -1.88 -3.36
C PRO A 38 18.68 -2.19 -4.84
N GLU A 39 19.68 -1.63 -5.47
CA GLU A 39 20.07 -1.98 -6.82
C GLU A 39 21.38 -2.75 -6.71
N PRO A 40 21.35 -4.11 -6.85
CA PRO A 40 22.56 -4.91 -6.69
C PRO A 40 23.59 -4.55 -7.73
N GLU A 41 24.86 -4.66 -7.34
CA GLU A 41 25.95 -4.50 -8.28
C GLU A 41 25.86 -5.57 -9.38
N ARG A 42 26.15 -5.11 -10.60
CA ARG A 42 26.24 -6.01 -11.74
C ARG A 42 27.61 -6.68 -11.71
N PRO A 43 27.70 -8.00 -11.47
CA PRO A 43 28.97 -8.68 -11.67
C PRO A 43 29.44 -8.48 -13.10
N GLN A 44 30.74 -8.39 -13.32
CA GLN A 44 31.30 -8.09 -14.64
C GLN A 44 30.66 -8.95 -15.74
N GLY A 45 29.99 -8.28 -16.68
CA GLY A 45 29.38 -8.89 -17.84
C GLY A 45 28.12 -9.73 -17.59
N SER A 46 27.54 -9.70 -16.40
CA SER A 46 26.37 -10.50 -16.08
C SER A 46 25.18 -9.67 -15.59
N ILE A 47 24.03 -10.33 -15.47
CA ILE A 47 22.77 -9.76 -15.02
C ILE A 47 22.83 -9.53 -13.51
N ARG A 48 22.20 -8.43 -13.03
CA ARG A 48 22.01 -8.20 -11.61
C ARG A 48 21.20 -9.31 -10.98
N ARG A 49 21.62 -9.75 -9.80
CA ARG A 49 20.96 -10.83 -9.07
C ARG A 49 20.42 -10.32 -7.74
N TYR A 50 19.19 -10.72 -7.44
CA TYR A 50 18.48 -10.38 -6.22
C TYR A 50 18.39 -11.61 -5.33
N ASP A 51 18.34 -11.41 -4.02
CA ASP A 51 18.27 -12.50 -3.04
C ASP A 51 16.92 -12.53 -2.32
N GLN A 52 16.81 -13.46 -1.35
CA GLN A 52 15.58 -13.61 -0.57
C GLN A 52 15.29 -12.39 0.32
N ASN A 53 16.32 -11.68 0.75
CA ASN A 53 16.15 -10.45 1.51
C ASN A 53 15.49 -9.37 0.65
N ASP A 54 15.88 -9.29 -0.61
CA ASP A 54 15.26 -8.38 -1.56
C ASP A 54 13.78 -8.71 -1.77
N LEU A 55 13.45 -9.98 -1.88
CA LEU A 55 12.08 -10.43 -2.03
C LEU A 55 11.26 -10.09 -0.77
N SER A 56 11.80 -10.37 0.41
CA SER A 56 11.15 -10.04 1.68
C SER A 56 10.90 -8.54 1.83
N ARG A 57 11.90 -7.74 1.44
CA ARG A 57 11.80 -6.28 1.46
C ARG A 57 10.70 -5.80 0.52
N LEU A 58 10.60 -6.37 -0.65
CA LEU A 58 9.57 -6.03 -1.64
C LEU A 58 8.18 -6.41 -1.15
N HIS A 59 8.03 -7.57 -0.52
CA HIS A 59 6.79 -7.96 0.14
C HIS A 59 6.40 -6.99 1.25
N PHE A 60 7.35 -6.55 2.04
CA PHE A 60 7.14 -5.55 3.08
C PHE A 60 6.61 -4.25 2.49
N ILE A 61 7.25 -3.74 1.45
CA ILE A 61 6.83 -2.49 0.79
C ILE A 61 5.40 -2.63 0.26
N LYS A 62 5.09 -3.73 -0.38
CA LYS A 62 3.75 -4.03 -0.90
C LYS A 62 2.70 -4.02 0.22
N THR A 63 3.00 -4.69 1.31
CA THR A 63 2.09 -4.77 2.46
C THR A 63 1.90 -3.40 3.10
N ALA A 64 2.96 -2.65 3.30
CA ALA A 64 2.90 -1.31 3.87
C ALA A 64 2.01 -0.39 3.01
N LYS A 65 2.17 -0.43 1.70
CA LYS A 65 1.34 0.35 0.78
C LYS A 65 -0.13 -0.06 0.87
N ARG A 66 -0.40 -1.34 0.95
CA ARG A 66 -1.77 -1.84 1.08
C ARG A 66 -2.42 -1.39 2.39
N LEU A 67 -1.63 -1.26 3.46
CA LEU A 67 -2.11 -0.75 4.75
C LEU A 67 -2.23 0.78 4.80
N GLY A 68 -1.89 1.46 3.71
CA GLY A 68 -2.06 2.89 3.60
C GLY A 68 -0.84 3.72 4.00
N PHE A 69 0.31 3.10 4.23
CA PHE A 69 1.55 3.84 4.47
C PHE A 69 2.02 4.50 3.18
N SER A 70 2.45 5.74 3.28
CA SER A 70 3.09 6.44 2.17
C SER A 70 4.48 5.85 1.90
N LEU A 71 5.09 6.21 0.77
CA LEU A 71 6.47 5.77 0.49
C LEU A 71 7.45 6.28 1.54
N ASP A 72 7.30 7.53 1.98
CA ASP A 72 8.14 8.10 3.03
C ASP A 72 7.96 7.37 4.36
N GLU A 73 6.72 7.10 4.74
CA GLU A 73 6.41 6.32 5.94
C GLU A 73 6.98 4.90 5.86
N THR A 74 6.88 4.28 4.68
CA THR A 74 7.45 2.95 4.43
C THR A 74 8.97 2.97 4.56
N ALA A 75 9.62 4.00 4.04
CA ALA A 75 11.07 4.18 4.19
C ALA A 75 11.47 4.32 5.66
N GLN A 76 10.72 5.07 6.44
CA GLN A 76 10.95 5.21 7.88
C GLN A 76 10.85 3.86 8.59
N LEU A 77 9.84 3.06 8.26
CA LEU A 77 9.69 1.72 8.83
C LEU A 77 10.85 0.79 8.46
N LEU A 78 11.33 0.87 7.23
CA LEU A 78 12.49 0.08 6.78
C LEU A 78 13.77 0.46 7.53
N GLN A 79 13.94 1.73 7.85
CA GLN A 79 15.09 2.19 8.65
C GLN A 79 15.04 1.60 10.06
N LEU A 80 13.86 1.37 10.61
CA LEU A 80 13.71 0.77 11.94
C LEU A 80 14.12 -0.70 11.98
N ASP A 81 14.06 -1.40 10.86
CA ASP A 81 14.46 -2.81 10.77
C ASP A 81 15.96 -2.99 11.02
N ASP A 82 16.77 -2.00 10.67
CA ASP A 82 18.21 -2.05 10.79
C ASP A 82 18.75 -1.76 12.21
N GLY A 83 17.87 -1.47 13.17
CA GLY A 83 18.29 -1.15 14.54
C GLY A 83 17.11 -0.88 15.43
N ALA A 84 16.05 -1.60 15.19
CA ALA A 84 14.71 -1.26 15.56
C ALA A 84 14.44 -1.07 17.04
N SER A 85 13.89 0.07 17.32
CA SER A 85 13.05 0.23 18.49
C SER A 85 11.62 -0.22 18.12
N CYS A 86 11.19 -1.29 18.76
CA CYS A 86 9.81 -1.78 18.65
C CYS A 86 8.80 -0.68 19.04
N ALA A 87 9.19 0.19 19.98
CA ALA A 87 8.40 1.33 20.40
C ALA A 87 8.15 2.34 19.27
N GLN A 88 9.15 2.61 18.44
CA GLN A 88 8.99 3.50 17.28
C GLN A 88 8.08 2.89 16.21
N ALA A 89 8.26 1.61 15.93
CA ALA A 89 7.39 0.90 14.99
C ALA A 89 5.93 0.93 15.48
N ARG A 90 5.72 0.72 16.76
CA ARG A 90 4.40 0.81 17.39
C ARG A 90 3.78 2.19 17.22
N THR A 91 4.54 3.25 17.42
CA THR A 91 4.07 4.63 17.25
C THR A 91 3.58 4.87 15.82
N HIS A 92 4.32 4.41 14.82
CA HIS A 92 3.90 4.52 13.42
C HIS A 92 2.61 3.74 13.15
N ALA A 93 2.51 2.53 13.71
CA ALA A 93 1.31 1.71 13.54
C ALA A 93 0.09 2.33 14.22
N GLU A 94 0.26 2.88 15.41
CA GLU A 94 -0.82 3.56 16.14
C GLU A 94 -1.33 4.78 15.38
N SER A 95 -0.43 5.57 14.82
CA SER A 95 -0.77 6.72 14.00
C SER A 95 -1.58 6.30 12.77
N LYS A 96 -1.14 5.24 12.09
CA LYS A 96 -1.84 4.71 10.91
C LYS A 96 -3.20 4.15 11.28
N LEU A 97 -3.30 3.46 12.41
CA LEU A 97 -4.58 2.94 12.90
C LEU A 97 -5.59 4.08 13.13
N ALA A 98 -5.14 5.16 13.75
CA ALA A 98 -6.00 6.33 13.97
C ALA A 98 -6.53 6.90 12.64
N GLU A 99 -5.69 7.01 11.62
CA GLU A 99 -6.11 7.44 10.28
C GLU A 99 -7.15 6.50 9.68
N VAL A 100 -6.93 5.20 9.80
CA VAL A 100 -7.84 4.17 9.28
C VAL A 100 -9.19 4.25 9.98
N GLN A 101 -9.18 4.44 11.31
CA GLN A 101 -10.41 4.56 12.08
C GLN A 101 -11.24 5.78 11.66
N LEU A 102 -10.59 6.90 11.36
CA LEU A 102 -11.27 8.08 10.83
C LEU A 102 -11.90 7.81 9.46
N LYS A 103 -11.17 7.13 8.59
CA LYS A 103 -11.68 6.74 7.26
C LYS A 103 -12.86 5.77 7.37
N LEU A 104 -12.79 4.82 8.31
CA LEU A 104 -13.91 3.90 8.57
C LEU A 104 -15.15 4.67 9.01
N ALA A 105 -15.00 5.64 9.91
CA ALA A 105 -16.12 6.47 10.36
C ALA A 105 -16.74 7.24 9.20
N ASP A 106 -15.90 7.80 8.31
CA ASP A 106 -16.37 8.49 7.11
C ASP A 106 -17.12 7.55 6.18
N LEU A 107 -16.58 6.36 5.94
CA LEU A 107 -17.22 5.36 5.09
C LEU A 107 -18.56 4.91 5.66
N HIS A 108 -18.66 4.72 6.97
CA HIS A 108 -19.92 4.40 7.63
C HIS A 108 -20.96 5.51 7.44
N ARG A 109 -20.55 6.78 7.52
CA ARG A 109 -21.44 7.92 7.25
C ARG A 109 -21.91 7.91 5.80
N MET A 110 -21.01 7.66 4.86
CA MET A 110 -21.35 7.57 3.43
C MET A 110 -22.34 6.43 3.17
N GLU A 111 -22.08 5.28 3.78
CA GLU A 111 -22.97 4.11 3.68
C GLU A 111 -24.37 4.44 4.18
N ALA A 112 -24.47 5.08 5.35
CA ALA A 112 -25.76 5.45 5.95
C ALA A 112 -26.51 6.43 5.05
N VAL A 113 -25.84 7.44 4.52
CA VAL A 113 -26.42 8.42 3.61
C VAL A 113 -26.93 7.76 2.33
N LEU A 114 -26.11 6.91 1.73
CA LEU A 114 -26.49 6.22 0.49
C LEU A 114 -27.68 5.27 0.71
N SER A 115 -27.72 4.55 1.83
CA SER A 115 -28.84 3.69 2.20
C SER A 115 -30.12 4.49 2.32
N GLU A 116 -30.07 5.62 2.99
CA GLU A 116 -31.23 6.51 3.16
C GLU A 116 -31.71 7.03 1.80
N LEU A 117 -30.79 7.47 0.95
CA LEU A 117 -31.12 7.97 -0.38
C LEU A 117 -31.76 6.89 -1.27
N ILE A 118 -31.26 5.66 -1.17
CA ILE A 118 -31.85 4.53 -1.91
C ILE A 118 -33.25 4.26 -1.42
N ASP A 119 -33.48 4.28 -0.13
CA ASP A 119 -34.81 4.07 0.44
C ASP A 119 -35.80 5.16 -0.01
N LEU A 120 -35.36 6.41 -0.01
CA LEU A 120 -36.15 7.54 -0.51
C LEU A 120 -36.51 7.34 -1.99
N CYS A 121 -35.55 6.89 -2.80
CA CYS A 121 -35.78 6.64 -4.21
C CYS A 121 -36.71 5.44 -4.44
N GLY A 122 -36.58 4.39 -3.62
CA GLY A 122 -37.43 3.20 -3.69
C GLY A 122 -38.86 3.44 -3.27
N SER A 123 -39.11 4.39 -2.34
CA SER A 123 -40.43 4.81 -1.93
C SER A 123 -40.99 5.95 -2.79
N GLY A 124 -40.17 6.40 -3.76
CA GLY A 124 -40.48 7.55 -4.60
C GLY A 124 -41.71 7.34 -5.47
N ARG A 125 -42.74 8.05 -5.14
CA ARG A 125 -43.87 8.26 -6.01
C ARG A 125 -43.43 9.27 -7.06
N GLY A 126 -42.95 8.74 -8.20
CA GLY A 126 -42.24 9.44 -9.21
C GLY A 126 -42.95 10.68 -9.74
N LYS A 127 -42.80 11.80 -9.08
CA LYS A 127 -43.13 13.06 -9.68
C LYS A 127 -41.98 14.04 -9.56
N VAL A 128 -41.38 14.31 -10.65
CA VAL A 128 -40.69 15.52 -11.06
C VAL A 128 -39.27 15.72 -10.62
N ARG A 129 -38.84 15.29 -9.44
CA ARG A 129 -37.40 15.30 -9.06
C ARG A 129 -37.05 13.99 -8.38
N CYS A 130 -36.03 13.34 -8.89
CA CYS A 130 -35.48 12.19 -8.20
C CYS A 130 -35.08 12.62 -6.77
N PRO A 131 -35.70 12.05 -5.71
CA PRO A 131 -35.36 12.42 -4.34
C PRO A 131 -33.89 12.21 -4.03
N LEU A 132 -33.28 11.20 -4.67
CA LEU A 132 -31.86 10.92 -4.56
C LEU A 132 -31.02 12.13 -4.99
N ILE A 133 -31.28 12.66 -6.18
CA ILE A 133 -30.51 13.78 -6.73
C ILE A 133 -30.73 15.05 -5.89
N ALA A 134 -31.97 15.33 -5.52
CA ALA A 134 -32.29 16.49 -4.70
C ALA A 134 -31.62 16.46 -3.34
N ALA A 135 -31.57 15.27 -2.71
CA ALA A 135 -30.91 15.08 -1.43
C ALA A 135 -29.39 15.22 -1.53
N MET A 136 -28.80 14.70 -2.60
CA MET A 136 -27.34 14.82 -2.85
C MET A 136 -26.93 16.28 -3.03
N VAL A 137 -27.73 17.07 -3.74
CA VAL A 137 -27.47 18.50 -3.92
C VAL A 137 -27.48 19.23 -2.57
N ARG A 138 -28.42 18.92 -1.70
CA ARG A 138 -28.52 19.54 -0.38
C ARG A 138 -27.42 19.15 0.58
N GLN A 139 -26.86 17.95 0.40
CA GLN A 139 -25.79 17.43 1.26
C GLN A 139 -24.38 17.70 0.73
N SER A 140 -24.27 18.32 -0.43
CA SER A 140 -22.97 18.72 -0.95
C SER A 140 -22.32 19.67 0.04
N PRO A 141 -21.11 19.35 0.57
CA PRO A 141 -20.40 20.30 1.41
C PRO A 141 -20.07 21.56 0.60
N PRO A 142 -20.07 22.74 1.25
CA PRO A 142 -19.61 23.93 0.56
C PRO A 142 -18.20 23.70 0.05
N LEU A 143 -17.97 24.09 -1.19
CA LEU A 143 -16.63 24.00 -1.78
C LEU A 143 -15.66 24.76 -0.89
N GLN A 144 -14.83 24.02 -0.18
CA GLN A 144 -13.68 24.62 0.50
C GLN A 144 -12.59 24.79 -0.55
N ILE A 145 -12.43 26.03 -0.93
CA ILE A 145 -11.32 26.41 -1.79
C ILE A 145 -10.08 26.54 -0.93
#